data_5c3d3faf36657a10ef92cfa1bbc8af5e
#
_entry.id   5c3d3faf36657a10ef92cfa1bbc8af5e
#
_cell.length_a   1.000
_cell.length_b   1.000
_cell.length_c   1.000
_cell.angle_alpha   90.00
_cell.angle_beta   90.00
_cell.angle_gamma   90.00
#
_symmetry.space_group_name_H-M   'P 1'
#
loop_
_entity.id
_entity.type
_entity.pdbx_description
1 polymer ?
#
loop_
_entity_poly.entity_id
_entity_poly.type
_entity_poly.pdbx_seq_one_letter_code
_entity_poly.pdbx_strand_id
1 'polypeptide(L)'
;MRDFSEGFGVGKMRSGNAAVYLLKEQFEKFSSSPQKVDACESIATCFYQLEQYDDAAGWYETAGRLILSEPTVTPALKALNALGDYEKALDCYGKGDDEERFTECSTLIRELKRACASA
;
A
#
# COMPACT_ATOMS: atom_id res chain seq x y z
N MET A 1 9.93 -32.71 5.29
CA MET A 1 9.78 -32.02 4.73
C MET A 1 10.00 -31.29 4.33
N ARG A 2 9.86 -31.56 4.17
CA ARG A 2 9.79 -30.82 3.41
C ARG A 2 9.66 -30.12 2.74
N ASP A 3 9.29 -30.42 2.73
CA ASP A 3 8.92 -29.68 1.80
C ASP A 3 8.64 -29.21 1.66
N PHE A 4 8.13 -29.56 2.16
CA PHE A 4 7.51 -28.93 1.83
C PHE A 4 7.20 -28.54 2.47
N SER A 5 6.95 -28.90 3.14
CA SER A 5 6.55 -28.48 3.43
C SER A 5 6.77 -27.98 4.02
N GLU A 6 7.03 -28.26 4.47
CA GLU A 6 7.24 -27.65 4.65
C GLU A 6 7.23 -26.97 4.79
N GLY A 7 7.05 -26.90 5.04
CA GLY A 7 6.80 -26.28 5.09
C GLY A 7 6.35 -25.71 5.03
N PHE A 8 5.48 -25.73 5.60
CA PHE A 8 4.65 -25.33 5.45
C PHE A 8 3.88 -24.64 6.11
N GLY A 9 3.84 -24.78 7.59
CA GLY A 9 2.81 -24.13 8.13
C GLY A 9 2.34 -22.97 7.63
N VAL A 10 2.48 -23.23 7.05
CA VAL A 10 2.83 -22.45 6.19
C VAL A 10 1.96 -22.50 4.99
N GLY A 11 1.00 -23.35 4.97
CA GLY A 11 0.07 -23.46 3.90
C GLY A 11 -0.66 -22.15 3.66
N LYS A 12 -1.18 -21.55 4.73
CA LYS A 12 -1.91 -20.29 4.62
C LYS A 12 -0.99 -19.14 4.22
N MET A 13 0.18 -19.05 4.81
CA MET A 13 1.14 -18.03 4.45
C MET A 13 1.62 -18.21 3.02
N ARG A 14 1.80 -19.46 2.62
CA ARG A 14 2.21 -19.76 1.26
C ARG A 14 1.17 -19.30 0.25
N SER A 15 -0.10 -19.50 0.54
CA SER A 15 -1.18 -19.02 -0.31
C SER A 15 -1.16 -17.50 -0.43
N GLY A 16 -1.00 -16.82 0.71
CA GLY A 16 -0.94 -15.36 0.72
C GLY A 16 0.26 -14.85 -0.05
N ASN A 17 1.41 -15.50 0.13
CA ASN A 17 2.63 -15.10 -0.57
C ASN A 17 2.51 -15.34 -2.07
N ALA A 18 1.84 -16.41 -2.49
CA ALA A 18 1.60 -16.67 -3.89
C ALA A 18 0.72 -15.59 -4.50
N ALA A 19 -0.33 -15.17 -3.77
CA ALA A 19 -1.20 -14.10 -4.25
C ALA A 19 -0.42 -12.79 -4.42
N VAL A 20 0.42 -12.46 -3.44
CA VAL A 20 1.26 -11.26 -3.52
C VAL A 20 2.17 -11.33 -4.74
N TYR A 21 2.80 -12.47 -4.96
CA TYR A 21 3.72 -12.65 -6.08
C TYR A 21 3.01 -12.41 -7.41
N LEU A 22 1.83 -13.03 -7.58
CA LEU A 22 1.07 -12.88 -8.82
C LEU A 22 0.61 -11.43 -9.03
N LEU A 23 0.19 -10.77 -7.96
CA LEU A 23 -0.24 -9.38 -8.05
C LEU A 23 0.91 -8.45 -8.41
N LYS A 24 2.11 -8.73 -7.89
CA LYS A 24 3.30 -7.95 -8.25
C LYS A 24 3.64 -8.12 -9.72
N GLU A 25 3.53 -9.34 -10.25
CA GLU A 25 3.75 -9.58 -11.67
C GLU A 25 2.76 -8.78 -12.51
N GLN A 26 1.49 -8.79 -12.12
CA GLN A 26 0.47 -8.03 -12.82
C GLN A 26 0.73 -6.52 -12.75
N PHE A 27 1.17 -6.05 -11.58
CA PHE A 27 1.49 -4.65 -11.40
C PHE A 27 2.51 -4.17 -12.42
N GLU A 28 3.56 -4.96 -12.65
CA GLU A 28 4.61 -4.60 -13.59
C GLU A 28 4.11 -4.54 -15.03
N LYS A 29 3.04 -5.28 -15.33
CA LYS A 29 2.48 -5.32 -16.68
C LYS A 29 1.46 -4.23 -16.95
N PHE A 30 0.93 -3.59 -15.92
CA PHE A 30 -0.08 -2.54 -16.09
C PHE A 30 0.58 -1.27 -16.61
N SER A 31 -0.08 -0.65 -17.58
CA SER A 31 0.40 0.62 -18.15
C SER A 31 -0.36 1.81 -17.61
N SER A 32 -1.57 1.62 -17.08
CA SER A 32 -2.36 2.75 -16.59
C SER A 32 -2.21 2.89 -15.08
N SER A 33 -2.19 4.14 -14.61
CA SER A 33 -2.07 4.43 -13.18
C SER A 33 -3.22 3.87 -12.35
N PRO A 34 -4.49 3.96 -12.79
CA PRO A 34 -5.57 3.38 -12.00
C PRO A 34 -5.42 1.88 -11.76
N GLN A 35 -4.97 1.14 -12.78
CA GLN A 35 -4.73 -0.30 -12.63
C GLN A 35 -3.60 -0.57 -11.65
N LYS A 36 -2.53 0.24 -11.70
CA LYS A 36 -1.42 0.10 -10.77
C LYS A 36 -1.83 0.41 -9.34
N VAL A 37 -2.66 1.44 -9.15
CA VAL A 37 -3.17 1.79 -7.82
C VAL A 37 -3.97 0.63 -7.25
N ASP A 38 -4.88 0.06 -8.04
CA ASP A 38 -5.70 -1.07 -7.60
C ASP A 38 -4.82 -2.27 -7.22
N ALA A 39 -3.80 -2.54 -8.02
CA ALA A 39 -2.87 -3.64 -7.73
C ALA A 39 -2.10 -3.40 -6.43
N CYS A 40 -1.64 -2.17 -6.20
CA CYS A 40 -0.95 -1.81 -4.96
C CYS A 40 -1.83 -2.04 -3.75
N GLU A 41 -3.09 -1.62 -3.84
CA GLU A 41 -4.03 -1.77 -2.73
C GLU A 41 -4.33 -3.24 -2.46
N SER A 42 -4.43 -4.05 -3.51
CA SER A 42 -4.64 -5.48 -3.36
C SER A 42 -3.43 -6.17 -2.72
N ILE A 43 -2.23 -5.80 -3.16
CA ILE A 43 -0.99 -6.32 -2.57
C ILE A 43 -0.91 -5.94 -1.09
N ALA A 44 -1.21 -4.68 -0.79
CA ALA A 44 -1.20 -4.19 0.60
C ALA A 44 -2.17 -4.98 1.46
N THR A 45 -3.37 -5.26 0.95
CA THR A 45 -4.36 -6.02 1.68
C THR A 45 -3.87 -7.44 1.97
N CYS A 46 -3.18 -8.06 1.01
CA CYS A 46 -2.61 -9.39 1.23
C CYS A 46 -1.57 -9.38 2.34
N PHE A 47 -0.66 -8.38 2.34
CA PHE A 47 0.31 -8.25 3.40
C PHE A 47 -0.34 -8.00 4.75
N TYR A 48 -1.39 -7.18 4.76
CA TYR A 48 -2.14 -6.91 5.99
C TYR A 48 -2.71 -8.20 6.59
N GLN A 49 -3.29 -9.04 5.72
CA GLN A 49 -3.86 -10.32 6.16
C GLN A 49 -2.79 -11.28 6.67
N LEU A 50 -1.56 -11.14 6.17
CA LEU A 50 -0.43 -11.92 6.65
C LEU A 50 0.21 -11.30 7.89
N GLU A 51 -0.34 -10.22 8.40
CA GLU A 51 0.17 -9.47 9.56
C GLU A 51 1.55 -8.90 9.32
N GLN A 52 1.90 -8.66 8.06
CA GLN A 52 3.13 -7.98 7.67
C GLN A 52 2.78 -6.51 7.45
N TYR A 53 2.61 -5.80 8.56
CA TYR A 53 2.00 -4.47 8.54
C TYR A 53 2.89 -3.41 7.90
N ASP A 54 4.20 -3.47 8.13
CA ASP A 54 5.10 -2.48 7.53
C ASP A 54 5.17 -2.64 6.01
N ASP A 55 5.12 -3.89 5.53
CA ASP A 55 5.06 -4.15 4.09
C ASP A 55 3.75 -3.65 3.50
N ALA A 56 2.64 -3.91 4.18
CA ALA A 56 1.34 -3.43 3.74
C ALA A 56 1.34 -1.91 3.62
N ALA A 57 1.90 -1.24 4.62
CA ALA A 57 1.98 0.22 4.63
C ALA A 57 2.75 0.74 3.43
N GLY A 58 3.88 0.12 3.10
CA GLY A 58 4.68 0.52 1.95
C GLY A 58 3.90 0.46 0.65
N TRP A 59 3.06 -0.55 0.48
CA TRP A 59 2.26 -0.67 -0.74
C TRP A 59 1.10 0.32 -0.76
N TYR A 60 0.48 0.64 0.38
CA TYR A 60 -0.51 1.71 0.43
C TYR A 60 0.13 3.06 0.10
N GLU A 61 1.35 3.31 0.60
CA GLU A 61 2.06 4.54 0.24
C GLU A 61 2.37 4.60 -1.25
N THR A 62 2.73 3.46 -1.85
CA THR A 62 2.98 3.40 -3.29
C THR A 62 1.73 3.79 -4.06
N ALA A 63 0.57 3.28 -3.65
CA ALA A 63 -0.70 3.65 -4.26
C ALA A 63 -0.92 5.16 -4.15
N GLY A 64 -0.70 5.73 -2.97
CA GLY A 64 -0.85 7.17 -2.77
C GLY A 64 0.07 7.98 -3.65
N ARG A 65 1.33 7.56 -3.77
CA ARG A 65 2.30 8.27 -4.63
C ARG A 65 1.88 8.21 -6.09
N LEU A 66 1.35 7.09 -6.55
CA LEU A 66 0.87 6.99 -7.94
C LEU A 66 -0.28 7.95 -8.18
N ILE A 67 -1.20 8.07 -7.22
CA ILE A 67 -2.30 9.00 -7.33
C ILE A 67 -1.78 10.44 -7.42
N LEU A 68 -0.81 10.78 -6.58
CA LEU A 68 -0.24 12.13 -6.56
C LEU A 68 0.54 12.46 -7.83
N SER A 69 1.01 11.46 -8.56
CA SER A 69 1.79 11.67 -9.77
C SER A 69 0.93 11.89 -11.02
N GLU A 70 -0.38 11.81 -10.92
CA GLU A 70 -1.27 11.93 -12.07
C GLU A 70 -1.32 13.38 -12.55
N PRO A 71 -0.84 13.68 -13.78
CA PRO A 71 -0.72 15.06 -14.23
C PRO A 71 -2.03 15.70 -14.67
N THR A 72 -3.07 14.91 -14.94
CA THR A 72 -4.33 15.43 -15.47
C THR A 72 -5.33 15.78 -14.38
N VAL A 73 -4.98 15.58 -13.11
CA VAL A 73 -5.88 15.82 -11.99
C VAL A 73 -5.36 17.01 -11.19
N THR A 74 -6.28 17.85 -10.68
CA THR A 74 -5.88 19.03 -9.90
C THR A 74 -5.17 18.60 -8.60
N PRO A 75 -4.27 19.46 -8.08
CA PRO A 75 -3.55 19.11 -6.85
C PRO A 75 -4.46 18.80 -5.67
N ALA A 76 -5.55 19.56 -5.51
CA ALA A 76 -6.47 19.33 -4.39
C ALA A 76 -7.17 17.99 -4.53
N LEU A 77 -7.59 17.63 -5.74
CA LEU A 77 -8.28 16.36 -5.96
C LEU A 77 -7.32 15.17 -5.79
N LYS A 78 -6.07 15.33 -6.28
CA LYS A 78 -5.04 14.30 -6.04
C LYS A 78 -4.84 14.08 -4.55
N ALA A 79 -4.72 15.16 -3.79
CA ALA A 79 -4.50 15.05 -2.35
C ALA A 79 -5.67 14.33 -1.69
N LEU A 80 -6.89 14.67 -2.08
CA LEU A 80 -8.07 14.02 -1.53
C LEU A 80 -8.08 12.52 -1.85
N ASN A 81 -7.79 12.18 -3.10
CA ASN A 81 -7.81 10.77 -3.52
C ASN A 81 -6.68 9.97 -2.85
N ALA A 82 -5.51 10.56 -2.68
CA ALA A 82 -4.36 9.88 -2.08
C ALA A 82 -4.50 9.74 -0.57
N LEU A 83 -5.27 10.64 0.05
CA LEU A 83 -5.36 10.67 1.50
C LEU A 83 -5.84 9.35 2.09
N GLY A 84 -6.80 8.69 1.45
CA GLY A 84 -7.31 7.41 1.92
C GLY A 84 -6.22 6.35 2.01
N ASP A 85 -5.36 6.27 0.99
CA ASP A 85 -4.28 5.29 0.98
C ASP A 85 -3.22 5.60 2.04
N TYR A 86 -2.89 6.88 2.21
CA TYR A 86 -1.92 7.26 3.24
C TYR A 86 -2.48 7.03 4.65
N GLU A 87 -3.78 7.20 4.84
CA GLU A 87 -4.39 6.90 6.14
C GLU A 87 -4.35 5.40 6.43
N LYS A 88 -4.57 4.57 5.42
CA LYS A 88 -4.42 3.13 5.58
C LYS A 88 -2.97 2.76 5.88
N ALA A 89 -2.03 3.42 5.22
CA ALA A 89 -0.60 3.21 5.50
C ALA A 89 -0.27 3.57 6.94
N LEU A 90 -0.82 4.69 7.43
CA LEU A 90 -0.57 5.11 8.81
C LEU A 90 -1.09 4.06 9.80
N ASP A 91 -2.30 3.54 9.56
CA ASP A 91 -2.85 2.49 10.41
C ASP A 91 -1.94 1.26 10.42
N CYS A 92 -1.41 0.87 9.27
CA CYS A 92 -0.50 -0.27 9.17
C CYS A 92 0.80 -0.01 9.92
N TYR A 93 1.39 1.18 9.77
CA TYR A 93 2.60 1.52 10.51
C TYR A 93 2.35 1.53 12.01
N GLY A 94 1.15 1.94 12.43
CA GLY A 94 0.77 1.91 13.85
C GLY A 94 0.71 0.50 14.42
N LYS A 95 0.42 -0.48 13.57
CA LYS A 95 0.39 -1.88 13.99
C LYS A 95 1.74 -2.57 13.82
N GLY A 96 2.63 -1.97 13.04
CA GLY A 96 3.97 -2.51 12.81
C GLY A 96 4.97 -1.92 13.77
N ASP A 97 6.26 -1.98 13.38
CA ASP A 97 7.36 -1.60 14.24
C ASP A 97 8.13 -0.37 13.76
N ASP A 98 7.77 0.20 12.60
CA ASP A 98 8.53 1.29 12.00
C ASP A 98 8.00 2.65 12.46
N GLU A 99 8.48 3.12 13.60
CA GLU A 99 8.04 4.39 14.17
C GLU A 99 8.46 5.58 13.31
N GLU A 100 9.60 5.49 12.66
CA GLU A 100 10.07 6.57 11.81
C GLU A 100 9.11 6.79 10.64
N ARG A 101 8.74 5.71 9.96
CA ARG A 101 7.81 5.78 8.85
C ARG A 101 6.42 6.23 9.31
N PHE A 102 6.02 5.81 10.50
CA PHE A 102 4.76 6.25 11.08
C PHE A 102 4.75 7.78 11.20
N THR A 103 5.82 8.35 11.72
CA THR A 103 5.93 9.80 11.90
C THR A 103 5.95 10.52 10.57
N GLU A 104 6.71 10.01 9.60
CA GLU A 104 6.79 10.61 8.27
C GLU A 104 5.42 10.60 7.59
N CYS A 105 4.72 9.48 7.67
CA CYS A 105 3.41 9.32 7.07
C CYS A 105 2.39 10.26 7.72
N SER A 106 2.45 10.40 9.03
CA SER A 106 1.61 11.30 9.79
C SER A 106 1.78 12.75 9.34
N THR A 107 3.03 13.15 9.12
CA THR A 107 3.34 14.49 8.64
C THR A 107 2.79 14.71 7.23
N LEU A 108 2.97 13.75 6.36
CA LEU A 108 2.48 13.83 4.99
C LEU A 108 0.95 13.94 4.95
N ILE A 109 0.26 13.16 5.79
CA ILE A 109 -1.21 13.23 5.88
C ILE A 109 -1.65 14.64 6.26
N ARG A 110 -0.95 15.26 7.20
CA ARG A 110 -1.25 16.63 7.62
C ARG A 110 -1.09 17.60 6.45
N GLU A 111 -0.06 17.42 5.65
CA GLU A 111 0.18 18.25 4.47
C GLU A 111 -0.89 18.03 3.41
N LEU A 112 -1.30 16.79 3.20
CA LEU A 112 -2.35 16.47 2.24
C LEU A 112 -3.69 17.08 2.65
N LYS A 113 -4.01 17.04 3.94
CA LYS A 113 -5.24 17.66 4.44
C LYS A 113 -5.22 19.15 4.21
N ARG A 114 -4.07 19.77 4.37
CA ARG A 114 -3.91 21.20 4.11
C ARG A 114 -4.13 21.52 2.63
N ALA A 115 -3.59 20.68 1.75
CA ALA A 115 -3.79 20.86 0.31
C ALA A 115 -5.26 20.71 -0.07
N CYS A 116 -5.98 19.77 0.53
CA CYS A 116 -7.41 19.61 0.28
C CYS A 116 -8.17 20.86 0.72
N ALA A 117 -7.79 21.45 1.83
CA ALA A 117 -8.49 22.62 2.38
C ALA A 117 -8.23 23.87 1.55
N SER A 118 -7.12 23.93 0.80
CA SER A 118 -6.83 25.12 0.00
C SER A 118 -7.51 25.13 -1.37
N ALA A 119 -8.26 24.10 -1.70
CA ALA A 119 -9.04 24.10 -2.94
C ALA A 119 -10.28 24.96 -2.79
#